data_f785fbcc7405ec996e925aa53c1e1f22
#
_entry.id   f785fbcc7405ec996e925aa53c1e1f22
#
_cell.length_a   1.000
_cell.length_b   1.000
_cell.length_c   1.000
_cell.angle_alpha   90.00
_cell.angle_beta   90.00
_cell.angle_gamma   90.00
#
_symmetry.space_group_name_H-M   'P 1'
#
loop_
_entity.id
_entity.type
_entity.pdbx_description
1 polymer ?
#
loop_
_entity_poly.entity_id
_entity_poly.type
_entity_poly.pdbx_seq_one_letter_code
_entity_poly.pdbx_strand_id
1 'polypeptide(L)'
;MAEEVKNTAVEKIHREESSVNLADIWKMFWNYKWWYLLSLVLCFCLAQLYLYKTPPTYQASAKVIIDEDTQSSTMRDLTNIVGSRSVMRGGGTNVDNEIEAFSSPDLMQVVVERLGLETSYSEHEFLRERERYLDTPVRMHLIETAVTGGFSFTSRKKDDKTFELSNFMANGKPLAEEDIVGVFGDTLETPVGRILMARTANTEKWNRPLTVSWTNAKTTARRYCSALDVSPSSKQSSVIVLSLKDRFPLRGELILSTLLDVYDEVWIENKNKATRNSSQFINDRLIVIEKELGGIENSIKDYKSSHQLTNIESLSQQYLQESSQYATRNFEVSNQLSIAKAIRDRINDPAHADDLIPGNTGLESSAVTSQIDEYNKIILERDRMMSVSSASNPLVVDMNNSLDALRVAIGRSIDNLIATLQMEYDKIEAQEKDILRRIASTSGQELELLSIERQQKVKETLYTFLLQKREENELQSNLTVGITRTIVRPSAGNKPVSPNNMMIYLVAFVLGLGIPFAIIYLARVLDTTVKSRNDLARLSVPFLAEVPQLNKKRGFLRRLRKGNFDHDNTAILVQSGKRDMINESFRVVRTTLDTVTRS
;
A
#
# COMPACT_ATOMS: atom_id res chain seq x y z
N MET A 1 -8.22 74.12 21.94
CA MET A 1 -7.84 73.53 23.26
C MET A 1 -8.98 72.89 24.03
N ALA A 2 -10.21 73.35 24.04
CA ALA A 2 -11.31 72.66 24.74
C ALA A 2 -11.90 71.47 23.94
N GLU A 3 -11.80 71.49 22.63
CA GLU A 3 -12.28 70.41 21.75
C GLU A 3 -11.30 69.27 21.63
N GLU A 4 -10.00 69.51 21.73
CA GLU A 4 -8.95 68.49 21.71
C GLU A 4 -8.90 67.64 23.00
N VAL A 5 -9.24 68.26 24.15
CA VAL A 5 -9.33 67.58 25.45
C VAL A 5 -10.57 66.67 25.51
N LYS A 6 -11.64 67.00 24.76
CA LYS A 6 -12.86 66.18 24.69
C LYS A 6 -12.68 64.97 23.80
N ASN A 7 -11.91 65.09 22.71
CA ASN A 7 -11.62 63.97 21.80
C ASN A 7 -10.63 63.01 22.40
N THR A 8 -9.62 63.44 23.16
CA THR A 8 -8.68 62.58 23.86
C THR A 8 -9.31 61.82 25.03
N ALA A 9 -10.34 62.40 25.66
CA ALA A 9 -11.09 61.70 26.72
C ALA A 9 -12.02 60.59 26.13
N VAL A 10 -12.63 60.84 24.96
CA VAL A 10 -13.51 59.89 24.28
C VAL A 10 -12.70 58.75 23.66
N GLU A 11 -11.51 59.03 23.15
CA GLU A 11 -10.61 57.99 22.56
C GLU A 11 -9.98 57.09 23.63
N LYS A 12 -9.77 57.57 24.86
CA LYS A 12 -9.33 56.74 25.99
C LYS A 12 -10.43 55.83 26.53
N ILE A 13 -11.71 56.21 26.41
CA ILE A 13 -12.84 55.37 26.85
C ILE A 13 -13.11 54.22 25.84
N HIS A 14 -12.74 54.40 24.58
CA HIS A 14 -12.94 53.35 23.57
C HIS A 14 -11.83 52.29 23.51
N ARG A 15 -10.72 52.46 24.24
CA ARG A 15 -9.57 51.52 24.25
C ARG A 15 -9.55 50.54 25.43
N GLU A 16 -10.50 50.61 26.36
CA GLU A 16 -10.67 49.64 27.45
C GLU A 16 -11.73 48.55 27.12
N GLU A 17 -12.02 48.33 25.85
CA GLU A 17 -12.87 47.20 25.44
C GLU A 17 -12.11 45.87 25.56
N SER A 18 -12.55 45.13 26.54
CA SER A 18 -12.35 43.65 26.65
C SER A 18 -10.93 43.12 26.81
N SER A 19 -10.13 43.69 27.67
CA SER A 19 -9.07 42.88 28.28
C SER A 19 -9.70 41.89 29.29
N VAL A 20 -9.83 40.65 28.87
CA VAL A 20 -10.21 39.57 29.79
C VAL A 20 -9.16 39.53 30.90
N ASN A 21 -9.49 40.09 32.07
CA ASN A 21 -8.56 40.19 33.19
C ASN A 21 -8.27 38.77 33.71
N LEU A 22 -7.00 38.34 33.61
CA LEU A 22 -6.55 37.05 34.13
C LEU A 22 -6.98 36.82 35.60
N ALA A 23 -7.09 37.91 36.39
CA ALA A 23 -7.58 37.86 37.75
C ALA A 23 -9.07 37.44 37.86
N ASP A 24 -9.90 37.80 36.86
CA ASP A 24 -11.32 37.45 36.85
C ASP A 24 -11.53 36.00 36.42
N ILE A 25 -10.67 35.48 35.51
CA ILE A 25 -10.61 34.04 35.16
C ILE A 25 -10.20 33.25 36.41
N TRP A 26 -9.20 33.69 37.14
CA TRP A 26 -8.74 33.01 38.37
C TRP A 26 -9.81 32.97 39.47
N LYS A 27 -10.53 34.08 39.70
CA LYS A 27 -11.67 34.14 40.63
C LYS A 27 -12.80 33.22 40.20
N MET A 28 -13.08 33.17 38.90
CA MET A 28 -14.09 32.26 38.32
C MET A 28 -13.73 30.80 38.53
N PHE A 29 -12.46 30.43 38.28
CA PHE A 29 -11.97 29.07 38.56
C PHE A 29 -12.11 28.71 40.05
N TRP A 30 -11.73 29.60 40.97
CA TRP A 30 -11.79 29.34 42.40
C TRP A 30 -13.22 29.20 42.94
N ASN A 31 -14.16 29.96 42.42
CA ASN A 31 -15.58 29.88 42.82
C ASN A 31 -16.29 28.59 42.35
N TYR A 32 -15.88 28.07 41.19
CA TYR A 32 -16.49 26.86 40.60
C TYR A 32 -15.56 25.65 40.64
N LYS A 33 -14.54 25.62 41.48
CA LYS A 33 -13.55 24.56 41.60
C LYS A 33 -14.14 23.15 41.69
N TRP A 34 -15.26 22.95 42.38
CA TRP A 34 -15.94 21.68 42.50
C TRP A 34 -16.57 21.20 41.17
N TRP A 35 -17.01 22.10 40.33
CA TRP A 35 -17.51 21.78 38.99
C TRP A 35 -16.39 21.35 38.07
N TYR A 36 -15.23 22.01 38.11
CA TYR A 36 -14.05 21.61 37.37
C TYR A 36 -13.54 20.24 37.83
N LEU A 37 -13.50 20.00 39.15
CA LEU A 37 -13.09 18.71 39.69
C LEU A 37 -14.04 17.60 39.28
N LEU A 38 -15.36 17.80 39.36
CA LEU A 38 -16.37 16.84 38.93
C LEU A 38 -16.25 16.52 37.42
N SER A 39 -16.12 17.55 36.59
CA SER A 39 -15.96 17.40 35.15
C SER A 39 -14.67 16.64 34.80
N LEU A 40 -13.57 16.96 35.46
CA LEU A 40 -12.29 16.32 35.25
C LEU A 40 -12.33 14.83 35.64
N VAL A 41 -12.93 14.50 36.79
CA VAL A 41 -13.14 13.11 37.19
C VAL A 41 -14.03 12.36 36.19
N LEU A 42 -15.11 12.98 35.74
CA LEU A 42 -16.03 12.39 34.77
C LEU A 42 -15.32 12.11 33.43
N CYS A 43 -14.59 13.11 32.90
CA CYS A 43 -13.82 12.95 31.66
C CYS A 43 -12.74 11.87 31.78
N PHE A 44 -12.08 11.79 32.95
CA PHE A 44 -11.08 10.78 33.19
C PHE A 44 -11.67 9.37 33.30
N CYS A 45 -12.85 9.23 33.95
CA CYS A 45 -13.59 7.96 33.97
C CYS A 45 -14.03 7.52 32.56
N LEU A 46 -14.52 8.48 31.74
CA LEU A 46 -14.88 8.20 30.34
C LEU A 46 -13.63 7.79 29.52
N ALA A 47 -12.49 8.45 29.70
CA ALA A 47 -11.25 8.09 29.07
C ALA A 47 -10.78 6.68 29.47
N GLN A 48 -10.90 6.33 30.76
CA GLN A 48 -10.60 4.98 31.25
C GLN A 48 -11.53 3.92 30.64
N LEU A 49 -12.83 4.23 30.56
CA LEU A 49 -13.81 3.34 29.93
C LEU A 49 -13.50 3.13 28.44
N TYR A 50 -13.13 4.19 27.75
CA TYR A 50 -12.72 4.14 26.34
C TYR A 50 -11.46 3.27 26.15
N LEU A 51 -10.42 3.48 26.97
CA LEU A 51 -9.19 2.67 26.95
C LEU A 51 -9.46 1.20 27.27
N TYR A 52 -10.38 0.92 28.18
CA TYR A 52 -10.75 -0.45 28.52
C TYR A 52 -11.49 -1.14 27.37
N LYS A 53 -12.34 -0.40 26.63
CA LYS A 53 -13.12 -0.96 25.50
C LYS A 53 -12.27 -1.15 24.25
N THR A 54 -11.28 -0.28 24.01
CA THR A 54 -10.46 -0.31 22.80
C THR A 54 -9.31 -1.31 22.94
N PRO A 55 -9.24 -2.36 22.09
CA PRO A 55 -8.15 -3.32 22.15
C PRO A 55 -6.81 -2.67 21.75
N PRO A 56 -5.71 -3.05 22.41
CA PRO A 56 -4.38 -2.58 22.01
C PRO A 56 -4.00 -3.10 20.63
N THR A 57 -3.34 -2.25 19.85
CA THR A 57 -2.76 -2.62 18.56
C THR A 57 -1.26 -2.44 18.60
N TYR A 58 -0.55 -3.39 18.02
CA TYR A 58 0.91 -3.44 17.94
C TYR A 58 1.35 -3.18 16.50
N GLN A 59 2.54 -2.69 16.32
CA GLN A 59 3.12 -2.49 15.00
C GLN A 59 4.24 -3.51 14.81
N ALA A 60 4.07 -4.37 13.82
CA ALA A 60 5.14 -5.19 13.26
C ALA A 60 5.82 -4.42 12.14
N SER A 61 7.14 -4.52 12.02
CA SER A 61 7.90 -3.88 10.96
C SER A 61 8.99 -4.79 10.43
N ALA A 62 9.27 -4.65 9.13
CA ALA A 62 10.37 -5.29 8.44
C ALA A 62 11.08 -4.28 7.55
N LYS A 63 12.38 -4.51 7.28
CA LYS A 63 13.12 -3.73 6.31
C LYS A 63 13.75 -4.66 5.30
N VAL A 64 13.48 -4.39 4.05
CA VAL A 64 14.00 -5.17 2.91
C VAL A 64 14.72 -4.23 1.95
N ILE A 65 15.77 -4.73 1.35
CA ILE A 65 16.41 -4.09 0.21
C ILE A 65 15.96 -4.82 -1.04
N ILE A 66 15.65 -4.08 -2.07
CA ILE A 66 15.42 -4.65 -3.39
C ILE A 66 16.77 -4.65 -4.09
N ASP A 67 17.29 -5.84 -4.34
CA ASP A 67 18.51 -5.98 -5.14
C ASP A 67 18.16 -5.61 -6.60
N GLU A 68 18.87 -4.61 -7.13
CA GLU A 68 18.77 -4.30 -8.55
C GLU A 68 19.26 -5.53 -9.33
N ASP A 69 18.45 -5.97 -10.29
CA ASP A 69 18.80 -7.08 -11.18
C ASP A 69 20.16 -6.74 -11.85
N THR A 70 21.23 -7.38 -11.38
CA THR A 70 22.62 -7.10 -11.77
C THR A 70 22.88 -7.37 -13.27
N GLN A 71 21.91 -7.92 -13.99
CA GLN A 71 22.01 -8.11 -15.44
C GLN A 71 22.00 -6.80 -16.23
N SER A 72 21.51 -5.70 -15.64
CA SER A 72 21.69 -4.37 -16.23
C SER A 72 23.12 -3.83 -16.08
N SER A 73 23.95 -4.43 -15.21
CA SER A 73 25.32 -3.95 -14.97
C SER A 73 26.29 -4.31 -16.09
N THR A 74 26.19 -5.50 -16.66
CA THR A 74 27.04 -5.92 -17.81
C THR A 74 26.75 -5.08 -19.06
N MET A 75 25.49 -4.66 -19.23
CA MET A 75 25.10 -3.75 -20.30
C MET A 75 25.54 -2.31 -20.00
N ARG A 76 25.56 -1.89 -18.71
CA ARG A 76 26.09 -0.59 -18.28
C ARG A 76 27.61 -0.48 -18.48
N ASP A 77 28.35 -1.54 -18.27
CA ASP A 77 29.80 -1.54 -18.50
C ASP A 77 30.16 -1.42 -19.98
N LEU A 78 29.37 -2.03 -20.88
CA LEU A 78 29.51 -1.86 -22.33
C LEU A 78 29.18 -0.45 -22.82
N THR A 79 28.15 0.20 -22.24
CA THR A 79 27.77 1.58 -22.57
C THR A 79 28.76 2.60 -22.02
N ASN A 80 29.42 2.34 -20.91
CA ASN A 80 30.52 3.18 -20.38
C ASN A 80 31.75 3.15 -21.26
N ILE A 81 32.00 2.06 -21.98
CA ILE A 81 33.13 1.93 -22.94
C ILE A 81 32.84 2.70 -24.24
N VAL A 82 31.59 2.83 -24.65
CA VAL A 82 31.18 3.49 -25.91
C VAL A 82 30.95 5.01 -25.78
N GLY A 83 31.12 5.58 -24.58
CA GLY A 83 31.22 7.06 -24.43
C GLY A 83 29.91 7.84 -24.59
N SER A 84 28.75 7.22 -24.56
CA SER A 84 27.44 7.90 -24.70
C SER A 84 26.89 8.35 -23.35
N ARG A 85 27.20 9.59 -22.99
CA ARG A 85 26.94 10.19 -21.65
C ARG A 85 25.52 10.69 -21.39
N SER A 86 24.50 10.42 -22.19
CA SER A 86 23.31 11.27 -22.05
C SER A 86 21.90 10.63 -22.04
N VAL A 87 21.69 9.32 -22.01
CA VAL A 87 20.29 8.80 -22.09
C VAL A 87 19.95 7.65 -21.14
N MET A 88 20.68 7.37 -20.08
CA MET A 88 20.25 6.30 -19.16
C MET A 88 20.04 6.78 -17.71
N ARG A 89 18.92 7.44 -17.50
CA ARG A 89 18.35 7.63 -16.16
C ARG A 89 17.00 6.90 -16.12
N GLY A 90 17.03 5.56 -16.09
CA GLY A 90 15.76 4.83 -16.08
C GLY A 90 15.86 3.30 -16.13
N GLY A 91 16.90 2.70 -15.59
CA GLY A 91 17.04 1.22 -15.58
C GLY A 91 17.29 0.62 -14.21
N GLY A 92 16.95 1.32 -13.12
CA GLY A 92 16.87 0.72 -11.80
C GLY A 92 15.46 0.20 -11.58
N THR A 93 15.30 -0.88 -10.85
CA THR A 93 13.99 -1.25 -10.29
C THR A 93 13.42 -0.01 -9.63
N ASN A 94 12.28 0.45 -10.15
CA ASN A 94 11.65 1.63 -9.58
C ASN A 94 11.08 1.20 -8.22
N VAL A 95 11.71 1.65 -7.14
CA VAL A 95 11.30 1.32 -5.77
C VAL A 95 9.81 1.62 -5.55
N ASP A 96 9.29 2.62 -6.25
CA ASP A 96 7.87 2.98 -6.17
C ASP A 96 6.98 1.86 -6.74
N ASN A 97 7.39 1.19 -7.82
CA ASN A 97 6.66 0.05 -8.36
C ASN A 97 6.65 -1.15 -7.40
N GLU A 98 7.76 -1.39 -6.72
CA GLU A 98 7.83 -2.47 -5.75
C GLU A 98 7.02 -2.17 -4.48
N ILE A 99 6.90 -0.90 -4.10
CA ILE A 99 6.00 -0.44 -3.05
C ILE A 99 4.54 -0.75 -3.42
N GLU A 100 4.14 -0.45 -4.64
CA GLU A 100 2.81 -0.79 -5.16
C GLU A 100 2.59 -2.32 -5.19
N ALA A 101 3.60 -3.08 -5.62
CA ALA A 101 3.53 -4.54 -5.66
C ALA A 101 3.32 -5.15 -4.27
N PHE A 102 4.04 -4.68 -3.24
CA PHE A 102 3.81 -5.11 -1.85
C PHE A 102 2.44 -4.73 -1.32
N SER A 103 1.88 -3.63 -1.80
CA SER A 103 0.55 -3.16 -1.42
C SER A 103 -0.58 -3.87 -2.18
N SER A 104 -0.23 -4.82 -3.07
CA SER A 104 -1.19 -5.55 -3.90
C SER A 104 -2.12 -6.43 -3.06
N PRO A 105 -3.44 -6.27 -3.20
CA PRO A 105 -4.42 -7.16 -2.56
C PRO A 105 -4.30 -8.62 -2.97
N ASP A 106 -3.71 -8.95 -4.12
CA ASP A 106 -3.54 -10.34 -4.56
C ASP A 106 -2.44 -11.05 -3.80
N LEU A 107 -1.29 -10.40 -3.64
CA LEU A 107 -0.25 -10.95 -2.80
C LEU A 107 -0.79 -11.16 -1.38
N MET A 108 -1.50 -10.17 -0.87
CA MET A 108 -2.11 -10.26 0.45
C MET A 108 -3.20 -11.35 0.50
N GLN A 109 -3.92 -11.63 -0.58
CA GLN A 109 -4.90 -12.72 -0.63
C GLN A 109 -4.22 -14.08 -0.44
N VAL A 110 -3.11 -14.33 -1.12
CA VAL A 110 -2.32 -15.55 -0.95
C VAL A 110 -1.81 -15.70 0.50
N VAL A 111 -1.37 -14.57 1.11
CA VAL A 111 -0.96 -14.55 2.52
C VAL A 111 -2.11 -14.91 3.45
N VAL A 112 -3.29 -14.32 3.22
CA VAL A 112 -4.51 -14.58 4.00
C VAL A 112 -4.91 -16.05 3.92
N GLU A 113 -4.92 -16.63 2.72
CA GLU A 113 -5.24 -18.04 2.48
C GLU A 113 -4.21 -18.97 3.13
N ARG A 114 -2.90 -18.68 2.97
CA ARG A 114 -1.80 -19.47 3.54
C ARG A 114 -1.81 -19.50 5.06
N LEU A 115 -2.16 -18.37 5.69
CA LEU A 115 -2.21 -18.24 7.15
C LEU A 115 -3.61 -18.52 7.73
N GLY A 116 -4.64 -18.76 6.90
CA GLY A 116 -6.01 -19.01 7.34
C GLY A 116 -6.64 -17.82 8.05
N LEU A 117 -6.33 -16.57 7.63
CA LEU A 117 -6.81 -15.35 8.27
C LEU A 117 -8.25 -14.98 7.90
N GLU A 118 -8.89 -15.77 7.05
CA GLU A 118 -10.30 -15.65 6.69
C GLU A 118 -11.22 -15.87 7.90
N THR A 119 -10.77 -16.70 8.84
CA THR A 119 -11.51 -17.04 10.04
C THR A 119 -10.94 -16.31 11.25
N SER A 120 -11.81 -15.58 11.95
CA SER A 120 -11.49 -14.91 13.21
C SER A 120 -12.35 -15.47 14.34
N TYR A 121 -11.78 -15.50 15.54
CA TYR A 121 -12.42 -16.03 16.74
C TYR A 121 -12.46 -14.94 17.80
N SER A 122 -13.63 -14.68 18.36
CA SER A 122 -13.81 -13.70 19.42
C SER A 122 -14.63 -14.24 20.57
N GLU A 123 -14.24 -13.88 21.79
CA GLU A 123 -15.00 -14.13 23.00
C GLU A 123 -15.62 -12.82 23.50
N HIS A 124 -16.88 -12.88 23.88
CA HIS A 124 -17.58 -11.75 24.45
C HIS A 124 -17.30 -11.66 25.95
N GLU A 125 -16.56 -10.64 26.38
CA GLU A 125 -16.35 -10.26 27.76
C GLU A 125 -17.20 -9.03 28.10
N PHE A 126 -17.65 -8.86 29.36
CA PHE A 126 -18.66 -7.90 29.85
C PHE A 126 -18.69 -6.51 29.20
N LEU A 127 -17.76 -5.96 28.58
CA LEU A 127 -17.75 -4.67 27.84
C LEU A 127 -16.72 -4.68 26.72
N ARG A 128 -16.11 -5.82 26.48
CA ARG A 128 -15.00 -5.95 25.54
C ARG A 128 -15.17 -7.24 24.74
N GLU A 129 -14.94 -7.14 23.45
CA GLU A 129 -14.75 -8.28 22.57
C GLU A 129 -13.26 -8.64 22.52
N ARG A 130 -12.91 -9.84 22.94
CA ARG A 130 -11.55 -10.33 22.94
C ARG A 130 -11.35 -11.29 21.77
N GLU A 131 -10.62 -10.86 20.77
CA GLU A 131 -10.18 -11.72 19.68
C GLU A 131 -9.14 -12.74 20.22
N ARG A 132 -9.19 -13.98 19.69
CA ARG A 132 -8.20 -15.03 19.95
C ARG A 132 -7.57 -15.45 18.62
N TYR A 133 -6.29 -15.72 18.62
CA TYR A 133 -5.57 -16.13 17.42
C TYR A 133 -4.88 -17.47 17.56
N LEU A 134 -3.85 -17.57 18.43
CA LEU A 134 -3.12 -18.81 18.64
C LEU A 134 -3.70 -19.68 19.76
N ASP A 135 -4.37 -19.06 20.71
CA ASP A 135 -4.98 -19.69 21.88
C ASP A 135 -6.45 -20.07 21.66
N THR A 136 -6.87 -20.18 20.39
CA THR A 136 -8.23 -20.57 20.04
C THR A 136 -8.52 -21.98 20.53
N PRO A 137 -9.69 -22.22 21.15
CA PRO A 137 -10.08 -23.56 21.62
C PRO A 137 -10.45 -24.52 20.48
N VAL A 138 -10.84 -23.97 19.34
CA VAL A 138 -11.22 -24.73 18.14
C VAL A 138 -10.72 -24.03 16.90
N ARG A 139 -10.54 -24.81 15.82
CA ARG A 139 -10.31 -24.29 14.48
C ARG A 139 -11.40 -24.75 13.54
N MET A 140 -11.98 -23.80 12.82
CA MET A 140 -12.94 -24.07 11.77
C MET A 140 -12.22 -24.25 10.43
N HIS A 141 -12.55 -25.30 9.73
CA HIS A 141 -12.19 -25.49 8.33
C HIS A 141 -13.46 -25.44 7.50
N LEU A 142 -13.54 -24.47 6.61
CA LEU A 142 -14.65 -24.33 5.66
C LEU A 142 -14.38 -25.25 4.48
N ILE A 143 -15.27 -26.21 4.23
CA ILE A 143 -15.17 -27.14 3.09
C ILE A 143 -15.92 -26.55 1.90
N GLU A 144 -17.12 -26.03 2.15
CA GLU A 144 -17.96 -25.42 1.12
C GLU A 144 -18.81 -24.32 1.74
N THR A 145 -18.89 -23.18 1.09
CA THR A 145 -19.71 -22.07 1.54
C THR A 145 -21.03 -22.01 0.78
N ALA A 146 -22.13 -21.84 1.52
CA ALA A 146 -23.45 -21.56 0.94
C ALA A 146 -23.74 -20.07 0.83
N VAL A 147 -22.84 -19.21 1.34
CA VAL A 147 -23.05 -17.76 1.47
C VAL A 147 -21.96 -16.99 0.76
N THR A 148 -22.34 -16.02 -0.05
CA THR A 148 -21.42 -15.05 -0.65
C THR A 148 -21.15 -13.92 0.33
N GLY A 149 -19.87 -13.62 0.57
CA GLY A 149 -19.46 -12.53 1.48
C GLY A 149 -18.88 -13.04 2.78
N GLY A 150 -19.51 -12.73 3.90
CA GLY A 150 -19.06 -13.16 5.21
C GLY A 150 -20.20 -13.73 6.06
N PHE A 151 -19.83 -14.59 6.99
CA PHE A 151 -20.79 -15.14 7.96
C PHE A 151 -20.17 -15.20 9.36
N SER A 152 -21.02 -15.32 10.36
CA SER A 152 -20.61 -15.58 11.74
C SER A 152 -21.62 -16.47 12.44
N PHE A 153 -21.15 -17.19 13.43
CA PHE A 153 -21.98 -17.98 14.34
C PHE A 153 -21.33 -18.06 15.71
N THR A 154 -22.11 -18.39 16.72
CA THR A 154 -21.62 -18.60 18.08
C THR A 154 -21.44 -20.10 18.31
N SER A 155 -20.27 -20.50 18.77
CA SER A 155 -19.96 -21.87 19.13
C SER A 155 -19.78 -22.01 20.63
N ARG A 156 -20.34 -23.08 21.22
CA ARG A 156 -20.24 -23.42 22.63
C ARG A 156 -19.84 -24.88 22.79
N LYS A 157 -18.96 -25.17 23.72
CA LYS A 157 -18.65 -26.55 24.10
C LYS A 157 -19.87 -27.13 24.85
N LYS A 158 -20.38 -28.28 24.37
CA LYS A 158 -21.45 -29.00 25.05
C LYS A 158 -20.86 -30.11 25.91
N ASP A 159 -20.02 -30.94 25.32
CA ASP A 159 -19.27 -32.03 25.95
C ASP A 159 -17.84 -32.10 25.40
N ASP A 160 -17.05 -33.06 25.88
CA ASP A 160 -15.69 -33.25 25.37
C ASP A 160 -15.63 -33.66 23.88
N LYS A 161 -16.71 -34.23 23.34
CA LYS A 161 -16.80 -34.69 21.95
C LYS A 161 -17.71 -33.86 21.08
N THR A 162 -18.60 -33.06 21.69
CA THR A 162 -19.65 -32.33 20.98
C THR A 162 -19.61 -30.85 21.27
N PHE A 163 -20.01 -30.08 20.28
CA PHE A 163 -20.22 -28.62 20.37
C PHE A 163 -21.59 -28.24 19.83
N GLU A 164 -22.02 -27.07 20.19
CA GLU A 164 -23.30 -26.48 19.78
C GLU A 164 -23.01 -25.19 19.03
N LEU A 165 -23.65 -25.01 17.87
CA LEU A 165 -23.60 -23.82 17.06
C LEU A 165 -24.95 -23.12 17.08
N SER A 166 -24.93 -21.81 17.28
CA SER A 166 -26.10 -20.95 17.36
C SER A 166 -25.85 -19.59 16.71
N ASN A 167 -26.89 -18.78 16.59
CA ASN A 167 -26.81 -17.41 16.07
C ASN A 167 -26.13 -17.29 14.72
N PHE A 168 -26.55 -18.04 13.73
CA PHE A 168 -26.05 -17.97 12.39
C PHE A 168 -26.42 -16.65 11.72
N MET A 169 -25.41 -15.90 11.31
CA MET A 169 -25.58 -14.62 10.62
C MET A 169 -24.82 -14.65 9.29
N ALA A 170 -25.44 -14.11 8.24
CA ALA A 170 -24.80 -13.91 6.96
C ALA A 170 -24.93 -12.45 6.55
N ASN A 171 -23.79 -11.80 6.25
CA ASN A 171 -23.73 -10.37 5.89
C ASN A 171 -24.48 -9.46 6.90
N GLY A 172 -24.40 -9.78 8.19
CA GLY A 172 -25.05 -9.02 9.26
C GLY A 172 -26.56 -9.27 9.44
N LYS A 173 -27.15 -10.26 8.74
CA LYS A 173 -28.55 -10.67 8.89
C LYS A 173 -28.65 -12.07 9.48
N PRO A 174 -29.58 -12.33 10.38
CA PRO A 174 -29.81 -13.68 10.90
C PRO A 174 -30.24 -14.62 9.77
N LEU A 175 -29.65 -15.82 9.73
CA LEU A 175 -29.89 -16.82 8.69
C LEU A 175 -30.79 -17.96 9.20
N ALA A 176 -30.57 -18.41 10.43
CA ALA A 176 -31.34 -19.44 11.09
C ALA A 176 -31.28 -19.25 12.61
N GLU A 177 -32.36 -19.64 13.31
CA GLU A 177 -32.46 -19.59 14.77
C GLU A 177 -32.25 -20.96 15.42
N GLU A 178 -32.14 -22.04 14.64
CA GLU A 178 -31.98 -23.40 15.16
C GLU A 178 -30.54 -23.65 15.63
N ASP A 179 -30.42 -24.21 16.84
CA ASP A 179 -29.13 -24.65 17.38
C ASP A 179 -28.74 -25.99 16.78
N ILE A 180 -27.53 -26.08 16.25
CA ILE A 180 -27.03 -27.29 15.59
C ILE A 180 -25.95 -27.91 16.47
N VAL A 181 -26.09 -29.20 16.79
CA VAL A 181 -25.08 -29.93 17.57
C VAL A 181 -24.18 -30.73 16.61
N GLY A 182 -22.86 -30.51 16.72
CA GLY A 182 -21.85 -31.22 15.92
C GLY A 182 -20.88 -32.01 16.78
N VAL A 183 -20.17 -32.92 16.12
CA VAL A 183 -19.07 -33.70 16.71
C VAL A 183 -17.75 -33.15 16.18
N PHE A 184 -16.74 -33.04 17.05
CA PHE A 184 -15.41 -32.55 16.62
C PHE A 184 -14.77 -33.52 15.63
N GLY A 185 -14.25 -32.98 14.54
CA GLY A 185 -13.57 -33.73 13.49
C GLY A 185 -14.51 -34.25 12.38
N ASP A 186 -15.82 -34.18 12.56
CA ASP A 186 -16.79 -34.54 11.55
C ASP A 186 -17.24 -33.33 10.73
N THR A 187 -17.60 -33.56 9.48
CA THR A 187 -18.18 -32.56 8.59
C THR A 187 -19.64 -32.31 8.96
N LEU A 188 -19.97 -31.07 9.26
CA LEU A 188 -21.30 -30.64 9.65
C LEU A 188 -21.94 -29.79 8.56
N GLU A 189 -23.15 -30.13 8.16
CA GLU A 189 -23.96 -29.27 7.29
C GLU A 189 -24.62 -28.17 8.12
N THR A 190 -24.41 -26.95 7.72
CA THR A 190 -24.91 -25.76 8.41
C THR A 190 -25.55 -24.79 7.41
N PRO A 191 -26.35 -23.83 7.87
CA PRO A 191 -26.96 -22.81 7.00
C PRO A 191 -25.93 -21.96 6.25
N VAL A 192 -24.67 -21.90 6.74
CA VAL A 192 -23.57 -21.14 6.11
C VAL A 192 -22.70 -21.98 5.18
N GLY A 193 -22.93 -23.31 5.14
CA GLY A 193 -22.20 -24.27 4.32
C GLY A 193 -21.70 -25.46 5.12
N ARG A 194 -20.84 -26.26 4.49
CA ARG A 194 -20.21 -27.42 5.14
C ARG A 194 -18.93 -27.02 5.84
N ILE A 195 -18.91 -27.23 7.16
CA ILE A 195 -17.79 -26.88 8.02
C ILE A 195 -17.29 -28.07 8.80
N LEU A 196 -16.02 -28.03 9.17
CA LEU A 196 -15.41 -28.99 10.08
C LEU A 196 -14.80 -28.21 11.25
N MET A 197 -15.12 -28.61 12.48
CA MET A 197 -14.56 -28.01 13.69
C MET A 197 -13.51 -28.94 14.28
N ALA A 198 -12.24 -28.52 14.21
CA ALA A 198 -11.11 -29.27 14.74
C ALA A 198 -10.79 -28.84 16.18
N ARG A 199 -10.43 -29.80 17.04
CA ARG A 199 -9.95 -29.53 18.40
C ARG A 199 -8.53 -28.97 18.38
N THR A 200 -8.25 -28.09 19.33
CA THR A 200 -6.90 -27.60 19.60
C THR A 200 -6.43 -28.03 20.98
N ALA A 201 -5.20 -27.77 21.33
CA ALA A 201 -4.68 -28.01 22.69
C ALA A 201 -5.40 -27.19 23.78
N ASN A 202 -6.14 -26.16 23.39
CA ASN A 202 -6.86 -25.27 24.29
C ASN A 202 -8.35 -25.61 24.43
N THR A 203 -8.86 -26.67 23.77
CA THR A 203 -10.27 -27.08 23.82
C THR A 203 -10.74 -27.40 25.24
N GLU A 204 -9.87 -27.92 26.09
CA GLU A 204 -10.19 -28.21 27.49
C GLU A 204 -10.51 -26.94 28.32
N LYS A 205 -9.88 -25.81 27.96
CA LYS A 205 -10.06 -24.51 28.62
C LYS A 205 -11.23 -23.71 28.07
N TRP A 206 -12.02 -24.31 27.18
CA TRP A 206 -13.13 -23.63 26.52
C TRP A 206 -14.38 -23.60 27.41
N ASN A 207 -14.58 -22.50 28.14
CA ASN A 207 -15.66 -22.32 29.09
C ASN A 207 -16.66 -21.22 28.71
N ARG A 208 -16.38 -20.45 27.63
CA ARG A 208 -17.21 -19.32 27.21
C ARG A 208 -17.66 -19.48 25.75
N PRO A 209 -18.82 -18.90 25.40
CA PRO A 209 -19.23 -18.87 23.98
C PRO A 209 -18.18 -18.18 23.12
N LEU A 210 -17.86 -18.78 21.97
CA LEU A 210 -16.91 -18.30 21.00
C LEU A 210 -17.64 -17.89 19.73
N THR A 211 -17.55 -16.65 19.34
CA THR A 211 -18.03 -16.19 18.05
C THR A 211 -16.98 -16.48 16.99
N VAL A 212 -17.35 -17.27 16.01
CA VAL A 212 -16.52 -17.58 14.83
C VAL A 212 -17.05 -16.74 13.68
N SER A 213 -16.18 -15.94 13.09
CA SER A 213 -16.52 -15.11 11.94
C SER A 213 -15.61 -15.45 10.79
N TRP A 214 -16.20 -15.71 9.64
CA TRP A 214 -15.48 -15.96 8.40
C TRP A 214 -15.77 -14.84 7.40
N THR A 215 -14.74 -14.44 6.68
CA THR A 215 -14.84 -13.42 5.63
C THR A 215 -13.99 -13.89 4.45
N ASN A 216 -14.51 -13.70 3.24
CA ASN A 216 -13.81 -14.07 2.01
C ASN A 216 -12.38 -13.53 2.00
N ALA A 217 -11.42 -14.35 1.52
CA ALA A 217 -9.99 -14.01 1.45
C ALA A 217 -9.73 -12.66 0.79
N LYS A 218 -10.41 -12.36 -0.31
CA LYS A 218 -10.28 -11.07 -1.02
C LYS A 218 -10.66 -9.86 -0.16
N THR A 219 -11.74 -9.96 0.62
CA THR A 219 -12.17 -8.87 1.51
C THR A 219 -11.22 -8.72 2.70
N THR A 220 -10.77 -9.86 3.25
CA THR A 220 -9.78 -9.89 4.33
C THR A 220 -8.45 -9.33 3.87
N ALA A 221 -7.98 -9.67 2.67
CA ALA A 221 -6.78 -9.13 2.05
C ALA A 221 -6.83 -7.59 1.92
N ARG A 222 -7.92 -7.05 1.42
CA ARG A 222 -8.10 -5.59 1.33
C ARG A 222 -8.02 -4.89 2.69
N ARG A 223 -8.56 -5.52 3.73
CA ARG A 223 -8.45 -5.00 5.10
C ARG A 223 -7.01 -4.96 5.58
N TYR A 224 -6.22 -6.02 5.31
CA TYR A 224 -4.81 -6.04 5.69
C TYR A 224 -3.97 -5.09 4.82
N CYS A 225 -4.25 -4.94 3.52
CA CYS A 225 -3.61 -3.94 2.68
C CYS A 225 -3.84 -2.51 3.21
N SER A 226 -5.05 -2.19 3.68
CA SER A 226 -5.33 -0.88 4.29
C SER A 226 -4.63 -0.66 5.64
N ALA A 227 -4.23 -1.73 6.34
CA ALA A 227 -3.47 -1.67 7.58
C ALA A 227 -1.95 -1.74 7.37
N LEU A 228 -1.52 -2.16 6.18
CA LEU A 228 -0.13 -2.22 5.75
C LEU A 228 0.31 -0.84 5.27
N ASP A 229 1.42 -0.37 5.78
CA ASP A 229 2.10 0.84 5.33
C ASP A 229 3.44 0.42 4.73
N VAL A 230 3.63 0.73 3.46
CA VAL A 230 4.84 0.42 2.70
C VAL A 230 5.44 1.74 2.25
N SER A 231 6.66 1.99 2.69
CA SER A 231 7.32 3.27 2.42
C SER A 231 8.83 3.10 2.24
N PRO A 232 9.47 3.94 1.42
CA PRO A 232 10.92 3.91 1.30
C PRO A 232 11.57 4.43 2.58
N SER A 233 12.67 3.84 3.00
CA SER A 233 13.43 4.28 4.19
C SER A 233 13.96 5.71 4.06
N SER A 234 14.26 6.15 2.84
CA SER A 234 14.60 7.53 2.47
C SER A 234 14.36 7.72 0.97
N LYS A 235 14.26 8.99 0.52
CA LYS A 235 13.96 9.34 -0.89
C LYS A 235 14.95 8.80 -1.94
N GLN A 236 16.12 8.33 -1.53
CA GLN A 236 17.17 7.82 -2.42
C GLN A 236 17.63 6.42 -2.03
N SER A 237 16.85 5.71 -1.21
CA SER A 237 17.24 4.38 -0.71
C SER A 237 16.43 3.30 -1.41
N SER A 238 17.11 2.25 -1.84
CA SER A 238 16.47 1.00 -2.30
C SER A 238 15.90 0.15 -1.14
N VAL A 239 15.92 0.69 0.08
CA VAL A 239 15.37 0.00 1.27
C VAL A 239 13.92 0.38 1.46
N ILE A 240 13.06 -0.63 1.45
CA ILE A 240 11.64 -0.52 1.73
C ILE A 240 11.38 -0.90 3.19
N VAL A 241 10.56 -0.10 3.86
CA VAL A 241 10.05 -0.37 5.20
C VAL A 241 8.61 -0.80 5.08
N LEU A 242 8.33 -2.03 5.52
CA LEU A 242 6.97 -2.53 5.66
C LEU A 242 6.57 -2.41 7.11
N SER A 243 5.39 -1.87 7.38
CA SER A 243 4.84 -1.83 8.73
C SER A 243 3.37 -2.18 8.73
N LEU A 244 2.98 -3.08 9.63
CA LEU A 244 1.62 -3.58 9.77
C LEU A 244 1.14 -3.38 11.19
N LYS A 245 -0.07 -2.80 11.33
CA LYS A 245 -0.73 -2.67 12.63
C LYS A 245 -1.70 -3.82 12.83
N ASP A 246 -1.47 -4.61 13.88
CA ASP A 246 -2.32 -5.75 14.22
C ASP A 246 -2.57 -5.82 15.73
N ARG A 247 -3.62 -6.52 16.14
CA ARG A 247 -3.93 -6.76 17.56
C ARG A 247 -2.97 -7.76 18.21
N PHE A 248 -2.38 -8.64 17.40
CA PHE A 248 -1.44 -9.67 17.86
C PHE A 248 -0.07 -9.43 17.26
N PRO A 249 0.97 -9.19 18.09
CA PRO A 249 2.34 -8.98 17.61
C PRO A 249 2.80 -10.10 16.68
N LEU A 250 2.61 -11.35 17.11
CA LEU A 250 3.06 -12.52 16.36
C LEU A 250 2.30 -12.71 15.04
N ARG A 251 1.00 -12.35 14.97
CA ARG A 251 0.25 -12.39 13.71
C ARG A 251 0.80 -11.37 12.72
N GLY A 252 1.11 -10.16 13.18
CA GLY A 252 1.73 -9.13 12.35
C GLY A 252 3.10 -9.57 11.80
N GLU A 253 3.93 -10.22 12.62
CA GLU A 253 5.21 -10.78 12.19
C GLU A 253 5.03 -11.87 11.13
N LEU A 254 4.10 -12.81 11.36
CA LEU A 254 3.81 -13.90 10.42
C LEU A 254 3.27 -13.37 9.09
N ILE A 255 2.37 -12.37 9.12
CA ILE A 255 1.84 -11.75 7.90
C ILE A 255 2.97 -11.12 7.09
N LEU A 256 3.83 -10.32 7.73
CA LEU A 256 4.95 -9.68 7.03
C LEU A 256 5.97 -10.70 6.51
N SER A 257 6.28 -11.75 7.29
CA SER A 257 7.19 -12.82 6.84
C SER A 257 6.62 -13.55 5.62
N THR A 258 5.36 -13.99 5.73
CA THR A 258 4.70 -14.70 4.63
C THR A 258 4.51 -13.80 3.40
N LEU A 259 4.29 -12.49 3.59
CA LEU A 259 4.19 -11.54 2.49
C LEU A 259 5.51 -11.44 1.70
N LEU A 260 6.65 -11.41 2.41
CA LEU A 260 7.96 -11.41 1.77
C LEU A 260 8.21 -12.72 1.01
N ASP A 261 7.87 -13.85 1.63
CA ASP A 261 8.04 -15.18 1.01
C ASP A 261 7.17 -15.30 -0.26
N VAL A 262 5.90 -14.90 -0.18
CA VAL A 262 4.97 -14.92 -1.32
C VAL A 262 5.41 -13.97 -2.42
N TYR A 263 5.91 -12.79 -2.06
CA TYR A 263 6.44 -11.84 -3.03
C TYR A 263 7.61 -12.46 -3.81
N ASP A 264 8.58 -13.05 -3.11
CA ASP A 264 9.72 -13.69 -3.74
C ASP A 264 9.31 -14.89 -4.61
N GLU A 265 8.35 -15.71 -4.14
CA GLU A 265 7.81 -16.82 -4.93
C GLU A 265 7.18 -16.33 -6.25
N VAL A 266 6.32 -15.32 -6.19
CA VAL A 266 5.67 -14.73 -7.38
C VAL A 266 6.68 -14.10 -8.32
N TRP A 267 7.67 -13.39 -7.77
CA TRP A 267 8.75 -12.81 -8.57
C TRP A 267 9.55 -13.89 -9.31
N ILE A 268 9.97 -14.94 -8.61
CA ILE A 268 10.70 -16.09 -9.20
C ILE A 268 9.84 -16.76 -10.28
N GLU A 269 8.56 -16.98 -10.02
CA GLU A 269 7.65 -17.60 -10.99
C GLU A 269 7.54 -16.77 -12.28
N ASN A 270 7.35 -15.46 -12.15
CA ASN A 270 7.27 -14.54 -13.28
C ASN A 270 8.58 -14.50 -14.08
N LYS A 271 9.72 -14.45 -13.39
CA LYS A 271 11.05 -14.51 -14.02
C LYS A 271 11.24 -15.82 -14.78
N ASN A 272 10.88 -16.94 -14.15
CA ASN A 272 10.98 -18.27 -14.78
C ASN A 272 10.00 -18.43 -15.96
N LYS A 273 8.83 -17.81 -15.93
CA LYS A 273 7.89 -17.80 -17.06
C LYS A 273 8.52 -17.13 -18.28
N ALA A 274 9.13 -15.95 -18.09
CA ALA A 274 9.83 -15.26 -19.18
C ALA A 274 11.01 -16.08 -19.72
N THR A 275 11.80 -16.67 -18.83
CA THR A 275 12.96 -17.52 -19.20
C THR A 275 12.51 -18.78 -19.96
N ARG A 276 11.43 -19.44 -19.53
CA ARG A 276 10.86 -20.61 -20.25
C ARG A 276 10.38 -20.26 -21.65
N ASN A 277 9.70 -19.11 -21.82
CA ASN A 277 9.27 -18.67 -23.14
C ASN A 277 10.47 -18.42 -24.08
N SER A 278 11.54 -17.81 -23.55
CA SER A 278 12.79 -17.62 -24.30
C SER A 278 13.45 -18.96 -24.66
N SER A 279 13.51 -19.92 -23.71
CA SER A 279 14.06 -21.26 -23.99
C SER A 279 13.27 -21.98 -25.06
N GLN A 280 11.95 -21.94 -25.01
CA GLN A 280 11.11 -22.57 -26.01
C GLN A 280 11.34 -21.96 -27.41
N PHE A 281 11.38 -20.63 -27.50
CA PHE A 281 11.67 -19.93 -28.75
C PHE A 281 13.02 -20.35 -29.33
N ILE A 282 14.08 -20.40 -28.49
CA ILE A 282 15.43 -20.79 -28.93
C ILE A 282 15.43 -22.25 -29.40
N ASN A 283 14.79 -23.17 -28.67
CA ASN A 283 14.72 -24.58 -29.03
C ASN A 283 13.98 -24.79 -30.36
N ASP A 284 12.83 -24.12 -30.56
CA ASP A 284 12.09 -24.19 -31.83
C ASP A 284 12.97 -23.71 -33.01
N ARG A 285 13.75 -22.67 -32.77
CA ARG A 285 14.67 -22.14 -33.78
C ARG A 285 15.84 -23.06 -34.09
N LEU A 286 16.41 -23.72 -33.05
CA LEU A 286 17.47 -24.71 -33.19
C LEU A 286 17.03 -25.88 -34.10
N ILE A 287 15.81 -26.40 -33.88
CA ILE A 287 15.25 -27.48 -34.72
C ILE A 287 15.17 -27.07 -36.20
N VAL A 288 14.76 -25.86 -36.47
CA VAL A 288 14.67 -25.34 -37.84
C VAL A 288 16.06 -25.22 -38.47
N ILE A 289 17.03 -24.65 -37.74
CA ILE A 289 18.40 -24.47 -38.24
C ILE A 289 19.10 -25.81 -38.46
N GLU A 290 18.93 -26.78 -37.56
CA GLU A 290 19.48 -28.13 -37.69
C GLU A 290 18.97 -28.82 -38.98
N LYS A 291 17.68 -28.70 -39.26
CA LYS A 291 17.08 -29.22 -40.49
C LYS A 291 17.63 -28.53 -41.75
N GLU A 292 17.77 -27.21 -41.71
CA GLU A 292 18.34 -26.42 -42.80
C GLU A 292 19.81 -26.78 -43.05
N LEU A 293 20.59 -26.94 -41.98
CA LEU A 293 22.00 -27.33 -42.04
C LEU A 293 22.17 -28.72 -42.69
N GLY A 294 21.39 -29.71 -42.22
CA GLY A 294 21.41 -31.05 -42.83
C GLY A 294 21.03 -31.06 -44.32
N GLY A 295 20.11 -30.15 -44.72
CA GLY A 295 19.77 -29.93 -46.13
C GLY A 295 20.97 -29.40 -46.94
N ILE A 296 21.69 -28.42 -46.40
CA ILE A 296 22.86 -27.82 -47.04
C ILE A 296 24.01 -28.81 -47.13
N GLU A 297 24.26 -29.59 -46.06
CA GLU A 297 25.30 -30.65 -46.06
C GLU A 297 25.06 -31.72 -47.13
N ASN A 298 23.81 -32.13 -47.30
CA ASN A 298 23.44 -33.03 -48.38
C ASN A 298 23.68 -32.40 -49.75
N SER A 299 23.34 -31.10 -49.91
CA SER A 299 23.58 -30.38 -51.15
C SER A 299 25.05 -30.28 -51.49
N ILE A 300 25.94 -30.04 -50.49
CA ILE A 300 27.42 -30.06 -50.69
C ILE A 300 27.89 -31.44 -51.12
N LYS A 301 27.42 -32.48 -50.45
CA LYS A 301 27.80 -33.87 -50.77
C LYS A 301 27.41 -34.24 -52.18
N ASP A 302 26.18 -33.92 -52.57
CA ASP A 302 25.64 -34.22 -53.90
C ASP A 302 26.40 -33.43 -54.97
N TYR A 303 26.73 -32.18 -54.71
CA TYR A 303 27.50 -31.31 -55.62
C TYR A 303 28.92 -31.83 -55.82
N LYS A 304 29.65 -32.17 -54.72
CA LYS A 304 31.00 -32.73 -54.76
C LYS A 304 31.07 -34.06 -55.49
N SER A 305 30.04 -34.94 -55.30
CA SER A 305 29.99 -36.24 -55.93
C SER A 305 29.69 -36.16 -57.43
N SER A 306 28.81 -35.24 -57.89
CA SER A 306 28.46 -35.06 -59.28
C SER A 306 29.51 -34.43 -60.17
N HIS A 307 30.40 -33.59 -59.62
CA HIS A 307 31.40 -32.81 -60.36
C HIS A 307 32.84 -33.30 -60.18
N GLN A 308 33.10 -34.41 -59.45
CA GLN A 308 34.42 -35.03 -59.24
C GLN A 308 35.53 -34.01 -58.82
N LEU A 309 35.18 -33.01 -58.01
CA LEU A 309 36.07 -31.94 -57.60
C LEU A 309 37.03 -32.39 -56.51
N THR A 310 38.30 -32.74 -56.89
CA THR A 310 39.28 -33.32 -55.97
C THR A 310 40.44 -32.41 -55.58
N ASN A 311 40.75 -31.30 -56.28
CA ASN A 311 41.90 -30.47 -55.86
C ASN A 311 41.97 -29.08 -56.53
N ILE A 312 41.75 -28.02 -55.74
CA ILE A 312 42.17 -26.66 -56.11
C ILE A 312 42.56 -25.89 -54.85
N GLU A 313 43.78 -26.02 -54.44
CA GLU A 313 44.18 -25.63 -53.08
C GLU A 313 44.89 -24.29 -52.90
N SER A 314 45.37 -23.63 -53.91
CA SER A 314 46.27 -22.48 -53.69
C SER A 314 45.71 -21.11 -54.01
N LEU A 315 44.77 -20.94 -54.95
CA LEU A 315 44.10 -19.66 -55.22
C LEU A 315 42.86 -19.46 -54.34
N SER A 316 42.21 -20.61 -53.99
CA SER A 316 41.04 -20.63 -53.13
C SER A 316 41.31 -20.16 -51.70
N GLN A 317 42.48 -20.39 -51.12
CA GLN A 317 42.79 -20.03 -49.73
C GLN A 317 42.77 -18.52 -49.50
N GLN A 318 43.32 -17.74 -50.40
CA GLN A 318 43.34 -16.26 -50.26
C GLN A 318 41.92 -15.68 -50.41
N TYR A 319 41.15 -16.19 -51.37
CA TYR A 319 39.74 -15.77 -51.60
C TYR A 319 38.81 -16.34 -50.56
N LEU A 320 39.04 -17.58 -50.03
CA LEU A 320 38.33 -18.11 -48.89
C LEU A 320 38.50 -17.26 -47.62
N GLN A 321 39.68 -16.75 -47.38
CA GLN A 321 39.94 -15.89 -46.23
C GLN A 321 39.19 -14.55 -46.34
N GLU A 322 39.19 -13.93 -47.52
CA GLU A 322 38.47 -12.67 -47.78
C GLU A 322 36.95 -12.91 -47.80
N SER A 323 36.48 -13.97 -48.47
CA SER A 323 35.09 -14.42 -48.46
C SER A 323 34.62 -14.84 -47.07
N SER A 324 35.51 -15.46 -46.24
CA SER A 324 35.20 -15.84 -44.86
C SER A 324 34.91 -14.62 -43.97
N GLN A 325 35.60 -13.50 -44.16
CA GLN A 325 35.31 -12.25 -43.44
C GLN A 325 33.96 -11.70 -43.80
N TYR A 326 33.60 -11.66 -45.08
CA TYR A 326 32.27 -11.23 -45.50
C TYR A 326 31.21 -12.24 -45.12
N ALA A 327 31.49 -13.54 -45.16
CA ALA A 327 30.57 -14.58 -44.71
C ALA A 327 30.30 -14.47 -43.20
N THR A 328 31.32 -14.19 -42.38
CA THR A 328 31.13 -13.95 -40.94
C THR A 328 30.25 -12.73 -40.71
N ARG A 329 30.52 -11.64 -41.41
CA ARG A 329 29.74 -10.40 -41.30
C ARG A 329 28.30 -10.59 -41.80
N ASN A 330 28.15 -11.25 -42.96
CA ASN A 330 26.85 -11.60 -43.51
C ASN A 330 26.04 -12.49 -42.54
N PHE A 331 26.74 -13.43 -41.91
CA PHE A 331 26.18 -14.28 -40.88
C PHE A 331 25.64 -13.47 -39.67
N GLU A 332 26.47 -12.57 -39.10
CA GLU A 332 26.06 -11.71 -37.98
C GLU A 332 24.79 -10.95 -38.32
N VAL A 333 24.76 -10.30 -39.50
CA VAL A 333 23.62 -9.51 -39.96
C VAL A 333 22.40 -10.41 -40.30
N SER A 334 22.61 -11.54 -40.95
CA SER A 334 21.53 -12.50 -41.27
C SER A 334 20.91 -13.12 -40.01
N ASN A 335 21.74 -13.38 -39.01
CA ASN A 335 21.29 -13.86 -37.69
C ASN A 335 20.40 -12.79 -37.01
N GLN A 336 20.89 -11.56 -36.89
CA GLN A 336 20.15 -10.44 -36.33
C GLN A 336 18.83 -10.23 -37.07
N LEU A 337 18.85 -10.30 -38.41
CA LEU A 337 17.67 -10.17 -39.27
C LEU A 337 16.65 -11.31 -39.02
N SER A 338 17.13 -12.53 -38.87
CA SER A 338 16.28 -13.71 -38.60
C SER A 338 15.60 -13.60 -37.26
N ILE A 339 16.36 -13.19 -36.22
CA ILE A 339 15.83 -12.96 -34.87
C ILE A 339 14.80 -11.84 -34.90
N ALA A 340 15.13 -10.71 -35.54
CA ALA A 340 14.22 -9.57 -35.66
C ALA A 340 12.91 -9.95 -36.37
N LYS A 341 12.98 -10.72 -37.48
CA LYS A 341 11.79 -11.22 -38.18
C LYS A 341 10.95 -12.16 -37.29
N ALA A 342 11.59 -13.08 -36.57
CA ALA A 342 10.88 -14.00 -35.69
C ALA A 342 10.15 -13.26 -34.54
N ILE A 343 10.80 -12.23 -33.96
CA ILE A 343 10.16 -11.40 -32.94
C ILE A 343 9.00 -10.58 -33.55
N ARG A 344 9.18 -10.01 -34.74
CA ARG A 344 8.11 -9.29 -35.44
C ARG A 344 6.90 -10.18 -35.69
N ASP A 345 7.13 -11.40 -36.18
CA ASP A 345 6.06 -12.35 -36.49
C ASP A 345 5.29 -12.73 -35.23
N ARG A 346 5.99 -12.92 -34.09
CA ARG A 346 5.36 -13.18 -32.79
C ARG A 346 4.56 -11.96 -32.26
N ILE A 347 5.07 -10.76 -32.44
CA ILE A 347 4.35 -9.53 -32.05
C ILE A 347 3.07 -9.35 -32.87
N ASN A 348 3.11 -9.70 -34.17
CA ASN A 348 1.96 -9.55 -35.06
C ASN A 348 0.95 -10.70 -34.96
N ASP A 349 1.28 -11.78 -34.28
CA ASP A 349 0.39 -12.91 -34.09
C ASP A 349 -0.69 -12.60 -33.05
N PRO A 350 -1.98 -12.57 -33.44
CA PRO A 350 -3.07 -12.31 -32.49
C PRO A 350 -3.20 -13.36 -31.40
N ALA A 351 -2.76 -14.60 -31.64
CA ALA A 351 -2.80 -15.67 -30.65
C ALA A 351 -1.84 -15.44 -29.49
N HIS A 352 -0.83 -14.59 -29.67
CA HIS A 352 0.19 -14.24 -28.69
C HIS A 352 0.13 -12.78 -28.24
N ALA A 353 -1.05 -12.16 -28.37
CA ALA A 353 -1.22 -10.73 -28.06
C ALA A 353 -0.94 -10.40 -26.59
N ASP A 354 -1.22 -11.33 -25.71
CA ASP A 354 -1.07 -11.19 -24.26
C ASP A 354 0.16 -11.92 -23.67
N ASP A 355 1.02 -12.47 -24.54
CA ASP A 355 2.20 -13.20 -24.11
C ASP A 355 3.41 -12.27 -23.89
N LEU A 356 4.30 -12.71 -23.02
CA LEU A 356 5.62 -12.10 -22.87
C LEU A 356 6.44 -12.25 -24.16
N ILE A 357 7.06 -11.17 -24.58
CA ILE A 357 7.99 -11.18 -25.70
C ILE A 357 9.34 -11.69 -25.19
N PRO A 358 10.01 -12.65 -25.90
CA PRO A 358 11.33 -13.13 -25.51
C PRO A 358 12.35 -11.97 -25.44
N GLY A 359 12.89 -11.69 -24.25
CA GLY A 359 13.82 -10.57 -24.04
C GLY A 359 15.27 -10.89 -24.37
N ASN A 360 15.74 -12.11 -24.00
CA ASN A 360 17.15 -12.51 -24.22
C ASN A 360 17.34 -13.29 -25.53
N THR A 361 17.06 -12.67 -26.64
CA THR A 361 17.16 -13.30 -27.98
C THR A 361 18.49 -13.05 -28.68
N GLY A 362 19.39 -12.24 -28.11
CA GLY A 362 20.65 -11.86 -28.74
C GLY A 362 20.52 -10.76 -29.79
N LEU A 363 19.43 -10.02 -29.83
CA LEU A 363 19.31 -8.80 -30.63
C LEU A 363 20.28 -7.72 -30.11
N GLU A 364 21.09 -7.17 -31.01
CA GLU A 364 22.06 -6.12 -30.65
C GLU A 364 21.46 -4.72 -30.58
N SER A 365 20.18 -4.56 -30.85
CA SER A 365 19.49 -3.28 -30.76
C SER A 365 19.04 -2.99 -29.33
N SER A 366 19.78 -2.16 -28.62
CA SER A 366 19.43 -1.73 -27.26
C SER A 366 18.07 -1.04 -27.17
N ALA A 367 17.66 -0.33 -28.21
CA ALA A 367 16.37 0.34 -28.27
C ALA A 367 15.20 -0.66 -28.28
N VAL A 368 15.28 -1.70 -29.13
CA VAL A 368 14.25 -2.74 -29.21
C VAL A 368 14.22 -3.56 -27.92
N THR A 369 15.38 -3.94 -27.40
CA THR A 369 15.49 -4.72 -26.16
C THR A 369 14.87 -3.97 -24.98
N SER A 370 15.20 -2.68 -24.82
CA SER A 370 14.60 -1.86 -23.75
C SER A 370 13.08 -1.71 -23.86
N GLN A 371 12.55 -1.60 -25.08
CA GLN A 371 11.10 -1.54 -25.30
C GLN A 371 10.43 -2.88 -25.01
N ILE A 372 11.07 -4.00 -25.34
CA ILE A 372 10.58 -5.35 -25.00
C ILE A 372 10.56 -5.54 -23.48
N ASP A 373 11.62 -5.12 -22.78
CA ASP A 373 11.69 -5.22 -21.32
C ASP A 373 10.58 -4.39 -20.64
N GLU A 374 10.33 -3.17 -21.14
CA GLU A 374 9.24 -2.33 -20.63
C GLU A 374 7.86 -2.95 -20.91
N TYR A 375 7.65 -3.48 -22.12
CA TYR A 375 6.42 -4.19 -22.45
C TYR A 375 6.19 -5.39 -21.54
N ASN A 376 7.21 -6.25 -21.36
CA ASN A 376 7.13 -7.42 -20.49
C ASN A 376 6.83 -7.03 -19.04
N LYS A 377 7.42 -5.93 -18.56
CA LYS A 377 7.15 -5.40 -17.24
C LYS A 377 5.69 -4.99 -17.08
N ILE A 378 5.15 -4.23 -18.03
CA ILE A 378 3.76 -3.77 -17.96
C ILE A 378 2.77 -4.94 -18.10
N ILE A 379 3.07 -5.97 -18.90
CA ILE A 379 2.25 -7.20 -18.94
C ILE A 379 2.18 -7.87 -17.57
N LEU A 380 3.32 -8.03 -16.91
CA LEU A 380 3.37 -8.64 -15.58
C LEU A 380 2.61 -7.82 -14.53
N GLU A 381 2.70 -6.49 -14.61
CA GLU A 381 1.94 -5.57 -13.75
C GLU A 381 0.43 -5.65 -14.05
N ARG A 382 0.05 -5.67 -15.33
CA ARG A 382 -1.34 -5.83 -15.77
C ARG A 382 -1.94 -7.15 -15.27
N ASP A 383 -1.23 -8.26 -15.45
CA ASP A 383 -1.69 -9.58 -15.05
C ASP A 383 -1.88 -9.66 -13.53
N ARG A 384 -1.00 -9.02 -12.76
CA ARG A 384 -1.17 -8.83 -11.31
C ARG A 384 -2.42 -8.04 -10.99
N MET A 385 -2.69 -6.92 -11.70
CA MET A 385 -3.89 -6.13 -11.48
C MET A 385 -5.17 -6.84 -11.91
N MET A 386 -5.14 -7.59 -13.00
CA MET A 386 -6.31 -8.33 -13.49
C MET A 386 -6.75 -9.45 -12.56
N SER A 387 -5.84 -10.02 -11.77
CA SER A 387 -6.18 -11.03 -10.78
C SER A 387 -6.93 -10.45 -9.55
N VAL A 388 -6.77 -9.13 -9.29
CA VAL A 388 -7.39 -8.39 -8.15
C VAL A 388 -8.61 -7.58 -8.58
N SER A 389 -8.64 -7.18 -9.86
CA SER A 389 -9.55 -6.17 -10.37
C SER A 389 -10.27 -6.69 -11.60
N SER A 390 -11.41 -6.11 -11.90
CA SER A 390 -12.11 -6.38 -13.17
C SER A 390 -11.34 -5.76 -14.34
N ALA A 391 -11.41 -6.38 -15.50
CA ALA A 391 -10.87 -5.85 -16.76
C ALA A 391 -11.39 -4.43 -17.10
N SER A 392 -12.49 -3.99 -16.48
CA SER A 392 -13.05 -2.64 -16.61
C SER A 392 -12.48 -1.62 -15.63
N ASN A 393 -11.48 -1.98 -14.81
CA ASN A 393 -10.80 -1.01 -13.94
C ASN A 393 -10.05 0.01 -14.81
N PRO A 394 -10.20 1.33 -14.58
CA PRO A 394 -9.51 2.37 -15.34
C PRO A 394 -8.00 2.17 -15.44
N LEU A 395 -7.34 1.69 -14.38
CA LEU A 395 -5.90 1.40 -14.40
C LEU A 395 -5.55 0.24 -15.33
N VAL A 396 -6.37 -0.83 -15.37
CA VAL A 396 -6.18 -1.95 -16.30
C VAL A 396 -6.39 -1.50 -17.73
N VAL A 397 -7.38 -0.64 -17.97
CA VAL A 397 -7.63 -0.05 -19.29
C VAL A 397 -6.45 0.81 -19.72
N ASP A 398 -5.89 1.64 -18.85
CA ASP A 398 -4.71 2.47 -19.16
C ASP A 398 -3.47 1.62 -19.42
N MET A 399 -3.27 0.53 -18.68
CA MET A 399 -2.20 -0.44 -18.95
C MET A 399 -2.38 -1.13 -20.30
N ASN A 400 -3.57 -1.57 -20.65
CA ASN A 400 -3.84 -2.14 -21.97
C ASN A 400 -3.56 -1.14 -23.10
N ASN A 401 -4.00 0.12 -22.95
CA ASN A 401 -3.69 1.18 -23.91
C ASN A 401 -2.17 1.41 -24.04
N SER A 402 -1.44 1.33 -22.91
CA SER A 402 0.01 1.47 -22.90
C SER A 402 0.69 0.27 -23.55
N LEU A 403 0.21 -0.95 -23.31
CA LEU A 403 0.69 -2.16 -23.95
C LEU A 403 0.47 -2.13 -25.46
N ASP A 404 -0.71 -1.70 -25.92
CA ASP A 404 -1.01 -1.55 -27.35
C ASP A 404 -0.09 -0.50 -27.99
N ALA A 405 0.12 0.63 -27.33
CA ALA A 405 1.02 1.67 -27.80
C ALA A 405 2.48 1.18 -27.87
N LEU A 406 2.95 0.46 -26.84
CA LEU A 406 4.28 -0.15 -26.83
C LEU A 406 4.41 -1.23 -27.89
N ARG A 407 3.41 -2.09 -28.07
CA ARG A 407 3.41 -3.11 -29.11
C ARG A 407 3.57 -2.50 -30.51
N VAL A 408 2.84 -1.43 -30.79
CA VAL A 408 2.97 -0.67 -32.04
C VAL A 408 4.35 -0.01 -32.15
N ALA A 409 4.88 0.54 -31.06
CA ALA A 409 6.22 1.15 -31.02
C ALA A 409 7.31 0.11 -31.25
N ILE A 410 7.24 -1.04 -30.58
CA ILE A 410 8.16 -2.18 -30.78
C ILE A 410 8.07 -2.67 -32.22
N GLY A 411 6.86 -2.86 -32.74
CA GLY A 411 6.67 -3.26 -34.14
C GLY A 411 7.37 -2.33 -35.12
N ARG A 412 7.18 -1.01 -34.96
CA ARG A 412 7.87 0.00 -35.80
C ARG A 412 9.39 -0.02 -35.61
N SER A 413 9.87 -0.16 -34.39
CA SER A 413 11.30 -0.22 -34.08
C SER A 413 11.93 -1.47 -34.70
N ILE A 414 11.24 -2.61 -34.62
CA ILE A 414 11.68 -3.86 -35.27
C ILE A 414 11.63 -3.77 -36.79
N ASP A 415 10.59 -3.19 -37.37
CA ASP A 415 10.50 -3.00 -38.82
C ASP A 415 11.62 -2.09 -39.32
N ASN A 416 11.95 -1.00 -38.60
CA ASN A 416 13.10 -0.16 -38.91
C ASN A 416 14.42 -0.91 -38.79
N LEU A 417 14.57 -1.73 -37.74
CA LEU A 417 15.74 -2.57 -37.56
C LEU A 417 15.88 -3.60 -38.68
N ILE A 418 14.78 -4.28 -39.05
CA ILE A 418 14.74 -5.21 -40.19
C ILE A 418 15.14 -4.50 -41.48
N ALA A 419 14.61 -3.31 -41.75
CA ALA A 419 14.97 -2.52 -42.95
C ALA A 419 16.47 -2.17 -42.93
N THR A 420 17.01 -1.75 -41.80
CA THR A 420 18.44 -1.43 -41.67
C THR A 420 19.31 -2.66 -41.87
N LEU A 421 18.99 -3.76 -41.18
CA LEU A 421 19.71 -5.02 -41.30
C LEU A 421 19.59 -5.61 -42.71
N GLN A 422 18.43 -5.45 -43.38
CA GLN A 422 18.23 -5.88 -44.74
C GLN A 422 19.12 -5.09 -45.71
N MET A 423 19.20 -3.76 -45.55
CA MET A 423 20.09 -2.92 -46.35
C MET A 423 21.57 -3.28 -46.15
N GLU A 424 21.97 -3.56 -44.88
CA GLU A 424 23.34 -3.99 -44.57
C GLU A 424 23.64 -5.36 -45.19
N TYR A 425 22.67 -6.30 -45.06
CA TYR A 425 22.74 -7.61 -45.68
C TYR A 425 22.91 -7.51 -47.20
N ASP A 426 22.03 -6.74 -47.87
CA ASP A 426 22.06 -6.56 -49.31
C ASP A 426 23.41 -5.91 -49.78
N LYS A 427 23.94 -4.98 -49.00
CA LYS A 427 25.23 -4.37 -49.27
C LYS A 427 26.37 -5.38 -49.18
N ILE A 428 26.41 -6.20 -48.10
CA ILE A 428 27.41 -7.24 -47.93
C ILE A 428 27.30 -8.30 -49.03
N GLU A 429 26.04 -8.70 -49.39
CA GLU A 429 25.78 -9.62 -50.48
C GLU A 429 26.28 -9.07 -51.83
N ALA A 430 26.06 -7.78 -52.09
CA ALA A 430 26.54 -7.13 -53.29
C ALA A 430 28.08 -7.09 -53.37
N GLN A 431 28.76 -6.81 -52.25
CA GLN A 431 30.21 -6.85 -52.17
C GLN A 431 30.76 -8.25 -52.39
N GLU A 432 30.11 -9.24 -51.83
CA GLU A 432 30.46 -10.63 -52.01
C GLU A 432 30.24 -11.12 -53.44
N LYS A 433 29.10 -10.74 -54.08
CA LYS A 433 28.89 -11.00 -55.53
C LYS A 433 29.98 -10.37 -56.40
N ASP A 434 30.52 -9.22 -56.00
CA ASP A 434 31.62 -8.58 -56.74
C ASP A 434 32.93 -9.38 -56.62
N ILE A 435 33.24 -9.89 -55.42
CA ILE A 435 34.36 -10.82 -55.20
C ILE A 435 34.16 -12.11 -55.99
N LEU A 436 32.94 -12.68 -55.98
CA LEU A 436 32.61 -13.88 -56.74
C LEU A 436 32.68 -13.67 -58.26
N ARG A 437 32.32 -12.47 -58.78
CA ARG A 437 32.53 -12.13 -60.21
C ARG A 437 34.03 -12.06 -60.57
N ARG A 438 34.88 -11.57 -59.67
CA ARG A 438 36.36 -11.59 -59.87
C ARG A 438 36.95 -12.99 -59.90
N ILE A 439 36.35 -13.90 -59.13
CA ILE A 439 36.71 -15.31 -59.11
C ILE A 439 36.12 -16.03 -60.34
N ALA A 440 34.93 -15.60 -60.87
CA ALA A 440 34.21 -16.23 -62.01
C ALA A 440 34.99 -16.20 -63.33
N SER A 441 36.05 -15.45 -63.43
CA SER A 441 36.93 -15.56 -64.58
C SER A 441 37.69 -16.88 -64.64
N THR A 442 37.60 -17.77 -63.60
CA THR A 442 38.41 -18.95 -63.49
C THR A 442 37.64 -20.31 -63.51
N SER A 443 36.45 -20.43 -63.01
CA SER A 443 35.61 -21.63 -63.20
C SER A 443 34.21 -21.53 -62.55
N GLY A 444 33.12 -21.72 -63.30
CA GLY A 444 31.75 -21.55 -62.79
C GLY A 444 31.30 -22.61 -61.72
N GLN A 445 31.89 -23.78 -61.73
CA GLN A 445 31.58 -24.88 -60.81
C GLN A 445 32.08 -24.65 -59.36
N GLU A 446 33.22 -23.96 -59.23
CA GLU A 446 33.77 -23.63 -57.92
C GLU A 446 32.97 -22.58 -57.17
N LEU A 447 32.37 -21.66 -57.93
CA LEU A 447 31.55 -20.58 -57.36
C LEU A 447 30.25 -21.08 -56.70
N GLU A 448 29.62 -22.08 -57.31
CA GLU A 448 28.41 -22.66 -56.80
C GLU A 448 28.71 -23.42 -55.48
N LEU A 449 29.76 -24.22 -55.46
CA LEU A 449 30.22 -24.90 -54.24
C LEU A 449 30.54 -23.93 -53.13
N LEU A 450 31.31 -22.87 -53.41
CA LEU A 450 31.65 -21.82 -52.44
C LEU A 450 30.41 -21.11 -51.89
N SER A 451 29.40 -20.89 -52.70
CA SER A 451 28.10 -20.34 -52.25
C SER A 451 27.38 -21.24 -51.26
N ILE A 452 27.39 -22.58 -51.52
CA ILE A 452 26.76 -23.54 -50.65
C ILE A 452 27.57 -23.71 -49.33
N GLU A 453 28.91 -23.78 -49.41
CA GLU A 453 29.81 -23.84 -48.22
C GLU A 453 29.69 -22.62 -47.33
N ARG A 454 29.51 -21.41 -47.95
CA ARG A 454 29.21 -20.20 -47.20
C ARG A 454 27.86 -20.30 -46.46
N GLN A 455 26.80 -20.76 -47.14
CA GLN A 455 25.53 -20.96 -46.47
C GLN A 455 25.61 -21.93 -45.29
N GLN A 456 26.39 -23.01 -45.47
CA GLN A 456 26.71 -23.95 -44.37
C GLN A 456 27.35 -23.18 -43.20
N LYS A 457 28.42 -22.42 -43.48
CA LYS A 457 29.16 -21.71 -42.42
C LYS A 457 28.30 -20.70 -41.66
N VAL A 458 27.42 -19.99 -42.37
CA VAL A 458 26.43 -19.07 -41.75
C VAL A 458 25.50 -19.85 -40.82
N LYS A 459 24.98 -21.00 -41.26
CA LYS A 459 24.05 -21.81 -40.46
C LYS A 459 24.73 -22.49 -39.28
N GLU A 460 25.97 -22.99 -39.42
CA GLU A 460 26.76 -23.55 -38.30
C GLU A 460 26.99 -22.49 -37.20
N THR A 461 27.37 -21.29 -37.60
CA THR A 461 27.63 -20.24 -36.60
C THR A 461 26.34 -19.79 -35.92
N LEU A 462 25.23 -19.71 -36.65
CA LEU A 462 23.91 -19.46 -36.06
C LEU A 462 23.51 -20.57 -35.07
N TYR A 463 23.72 -21.82 -35.45
CA TYR A 463 23.46 -22.96 -34.58
C TYR A 463 24.26 -22.86 -33.27
N THR A 464 25.58 -22.61 -33.39
CA THR A 464 26.46 -22.45 -32.23
C THR A 464 26.04 -21.27 -31.34
N PHE A 465 25.68 -20.13 -31.94
CA PHE A 465 25.18 -18.98 -31.21
C PHE A 465 23.90 -19.29 -30.44
N LEU A 466 22.94 -19.96 -31.08
CA LEU A 466 21.69 -20.34 -30.42
C LEU A 466 21.92 -21.36 -29.28
N LEU A 467 22.87 -22.29 -29.48
CA LEU A 467 23.29 -23.18 -28.40
C LEU A 467 23.86 -22.39 -27.21
N GLN A 468 24.73 -21.44 -27.46
CA GLN A 468 25.27 -20.58 -26.41
C GLN A 468 24.13 -19.83 -25.69
N LYS A 469 23.18 -19.26 -26.44
CA LYS A 469 22.04 -18.55 -25.84
C LYS A 469 21.12 -19.47 -25.05
N ARG A 470 20.94 -20.70 -25.48
CA ARG A 470 20.22 -21.72 -24.71
C ARG A 470 20.89 -22.00 -23.36
N GLU A 471 22.23 -22.22 -23.36
CA GLU A 471 22.99 -22.47 -22.14
C GLU A 471 22.95 -21.25 -21.19
N GLU A 472 23.12 -20.04 -21.73
CA GLU A 472 22.98 -18.81 -20.94
C GLU A 472 21.60 -18.71 -20.27
N ASN A 473 20.54 -19.03 -21.01
CA ASN A 473 19.17 -18.98 -20.53
C ASN A 473 18.89 -20.07 -19.47
N GLU A 474 19.43 -21.29 -19.66
CA GLU A 474 19.32 -22.37 -18.67
C GLU A 474 20.08 -22.03 -17.37
N LEU A 475 21.29 -21.47 -17.48
CA LEU A 475 22.02 -20.98 -16.31
C LEU A 475 21.23 -19.91 -15.56
N GLN A 476 20.62 -18.97 -16.28
CA GLN A 476 19.80 -17.92 -15.71
C GLN A 476 18.59 -18.46 -14.98
N SER A 477 17.92 -19.48 -15.54
CA SER A 477 16.77 -20.14 -14.90
C SER A 477 17.17 -20.82 -13.58
N ASN A 478 18.32 -21.46 -13.54
CA ASN A 478 18.80 -22.18 -12.36
C ASN A 478 19.36 -21.27 -11.26
N LEU A 479 19.77 -20.05 -11.60
CA LEU A 479 20.34 -19.06 -10.68
C LEU A 479 19.31 -18.04 -10.21
N THR A 480 18.03 -18.17 -10.57
CA THR A 480 16.99 -17.22 -10.16
C THR A 480 16.76 -17.34 -8.66
N VAL A 481 17.11 -16.29 -7.94
CA VAL A 481 16.93 -16.12 -6.48
C VAL A 481 15.93 -14.99 -6.26
N GLY A 482 15.25 -14.98 -5.11
CA GLY A 482 14.34 -13.89 -4.75
C GLY A 482 15.04 -12.54 -4.79
N ILE A 483 14.33 -11.53 -5.21
CA ILE A 483 14.85 -10.17 -5.36
C ILE A 483 14.96 -9.45 -4.02
N THR A 484 14.22 -9.92 -3.00
CA THR A 484 14.22 -9.29 -1.69
C THR A 484 15.33 -9.82 -0.80
N ARG A 485 16.11 -8.91 -0.26
CA ARG A 485 17.08 -9.22 0.78
C ARG A 485 16.65 -8.58 2.09
N THR A 486 16.24 -9.40 3.03
CA THR A 486 15.82 -8.94 4.35
C THR A 486 16.98 -8.35 5.14
N ILE A 487 16.92 -7.04 5.47
CA ILE A 487 17.86 -6.35 6.35
C ILE A 487 17.44 -6.51 7.81
N VAL A 488 16.15 -6.29 8.08
CA VAL A 488 15.55 -6.46 9.39
C VAL A 488 14.38 -7.41 9.24
N ARG A 489 14.47 -8.56 9.91
CA ARG A 489 13.39 -9.55 9.91
C ARG A 489 12.12 -8.96 10.51
N PRO A 490 10.93 -9.38 10.05
CA PRO A 490 9.67 -8.98 10.65
C PRO A 490 9.71 -9.15 12.16
N SER A 491 9.46 -8.07 12.87
CA SER A 491 9.43 -8.06 14.33
C SER A 491 8.39 -7.05 14.82
N ALA A 492 7.67 -7.40 15.87
CA ALA A 492 6.69 -6.53 16.48
C ALA A 492 7.22 -5.95 17.80
N GLY A 493 6.88 -4.69 18.04
CA GLY A 493 7.19 -4.06 19.31
C GLY A 493 6.35 -4.64 20.45
N ASN A 494 6.94 -4.84 21.64
CA ASN A 494 6.22 -5.32 22.83
C ASN A 494 5.25 -4.26 23.42
N LYS A 495 5.34 -3.00 22.99
CA LYS A 495 4.47 -1.91 23.45
C LYS A 495 3.39 -1.63 22.41
N PRO A 496 2.12 -1.47 22.84
CA PRO A 496 1.06 -1.09 21.93
C PRO A 496 1.29 0.32 21.38
N VAL A 497 1.04 0.49 20.08
CA VAL A 497 1.15 1.79 19.39
C VAL A 497 -0.16 2.57 19.47
N SER A 498 -1.29 1.87 19.57
CA SER A 498 -2.61 2.46 19.74
C SER A 498 -3.44 1.61 20.71
N PRO A 499 -4.31 2.24 21.52
CA PRO A 499 -4.48 3.67 21.72
C PRO A 499 -3.30 4.32 22.45
N ASN A 500 -2.97 5.58 22.09
CA ASN A 500 -1.96 6.34 22.82
C ASN A 500 -2.56 6.88 24.12
N ASN A 501 -2.28 6.19 25.25
CA ASN A 501 -2.82 6.52 26.56
C ASN A 501 -2.55 7.97 26.94
N MET A 502 -1.34 8.48 26.67
CA MET A 502 -0.96 9.84 27.03
C MET A 502 -1.81 10.88 26.30
N MET A 503 -2.07 10.66 24.99
CA MET A 503 -2.88 11.56 24.19
C MET A 503 -4.35 11.58 24.62
N ILE A 504 -4.89 10.39 24.95
CA ILE A 504 -6.28 10.27 25.43
C ILE A 504 -6.47 10.98 26.75
N TYR A 505 -5.52 10.82 27.71
CA TYR A 505 -5.57 11.52 28.98
C TYR A 505 -5.39 13.03 28.81
N LEU A 506 -4.54 13.47 27.87
CA LEU A 506 -4.38 14.88 27.56
C LEU A 506 -5.67 15.48 27.00
N VAL A 507 -6.33 14.79 26.08
CA VAL A 507 -7.64 15.21 25.53
C VAL A 507 -8.70 15.24 26.63
N ALA A 508 -8.75 14.21 27.49
CA ALA A 508 -9.68 14.16 28.63
C ALA A 508 -9.45 15.32 29.61
N PHE A 509 -8.20 15.69 29.86
CA PHE A 509 -7.82 16.81 30.71
C PHE A 509 -8.28 18.17 30.10
N VAL A 510 -7.99 18.37 28.80
CA VAL A 510 -8.40 19.59 28.09
C VAL A 510 -9.92 19.71 28.05
N LEU A 511 -10.64 18.64 27.74
CA LEU A 511 -12.11 18.63 27.76
C LEU A 511 -12.66 18.81 29.17
N GLY A 512 -12.08 18.16 30.16
CA GLY A 512 -12.46 18.27 31.56
C GLY A 512 -12.37 19.68 32.13
N LEU A 513 -11.43 20.49 31.65
CA LEU A 513 -11.29 21.92 31.97
C LEU A 513 -12.11 22.81 31.03
N GLY A 514 -12.14 22.49 29.74
CA GLY A 514 -12.76 23.32 28.70
C GLY A 514 -14.30 23.34 28.78
N ILE A 515 -14.93 22.19 29.03
CA ILE A 515 -16.38 22.09 29.09
C ILE A 515 -16.97 22.98 30.22
N PRO A 516 -16.55 22.86 31.50
CA PRO A 516 -17.07 23.74 32.54
C PRO A 516 -16.73 25.19 32.31
N PHE A 517 -15.53 25.48 31.75
CA PHE A 517 -15.16 26.86 31.40
C PHE A 517 -16.12 27.43 30.35
N ALA A 518 -16.40 26.69 29.27
CA ALA A 518 -17.33 27.13 28.22
C ALA A 518 -18.75 27.36 28.78
N ILE A 519 -19.23 26.43 29.61
CA ILE A 519 -20.57 26.53 30.20
C ILE A 519 -20.66 27.76 31.12
N ILE A 520 -19.67 27.97 32.00
CA ILE A 520 -19.66 29.08 32.92
C ILE A 520 -19.47 30.42 32.19
N TYR A 521 -18.64 30.47 31.16
CA TYR A 521 -18.43 31.62 30.30
C TYR A 521 -19.74 32.00 29.57
N LEU A 522 -20.38 31.02 28.95
CA LEU A 522 -21.66 31.19 28.25
C LEU A 522 -22.76 31.69 29.21
N ALA A 523 -22.86 31.04 30.38
CA ALA A 523 -23.80 31.48 31.44
C ALA A 523 -23.52 32.91 31.89
N ARG A 524 -22.26 33.35 31.92
CA ARG A 524 -21.89 34.72 32.27
C ARG A 524 -22.24 35.72 31.15
N VAL A 525 -22.03 35.34 29.89
CA VAL A 525 -22.40 36.18 28.73
C VAL A 525 -23.90 36.36 28.61
N LEU A 526 -24.66 35.30 28.93
CA LEU A 526 -26.13 35.29 28.91
C LEU A 526 -26.74 35.95 30.17
N ASP A 527 -25.93 36.20 31.21
CA ASP A 527 -26.40 36.86 32.44
C ASP A 527 -26.47 38.38 32.26
N THR A 528 -27.65 38.88 31.99
CA THR A 528 -27.96 40.29 31.77
C THR A 528 -28.14 41.09 33.07
N THR A 529 -27.84 40.50 34.25
CA THR A 529 -27.99 41.18 35.52
C THR A 529 -26.86 42.16 35.78
N VAL A 530 -27.23 43.38 36.20
CA VAL A 530 -26.29 44.42 36.59
C VAL A 530 -25.59 44.04 37.89
N LYS A 531 -24.26 43.90 37.87
CA LYS A 531 -23.46 43.46 39.01
C LYS A 531 -22.46 44.51 39.51
N SER A 532 -22.13 45.46 38.69
CA SER A 532 -21.14 46.49 39.05
C SER A 532 -21.50 47.87 38.48
N ARG A 533 -20.88 48.89 39.03
CA ARG A 533 -21.01 50.29 38.56
C ARG A 533 -20.61 50.41 37.08
N ASN A 534 -19.68 49.65 36.62
CA ASN A 534 -19.20 49.68 35.23
C ASN A 534 -20.28 49.21 34.25
N ASP A 535 -21.18 48.32 34.67
CA ASP A 535 -22.28 47.81 33.83
C ASP A 535 -23.30 48.94 33.52
N LEU A 536 -23.40 49.95 34.41
CA LEU A 536 -24.28 51.10 34.28
C LEU A 536 -23.61 52.30 33.61
N ALA A 537 -22.29 52.28 33.44
CA ALA A 537 -21.55 53.40 32.83
C ALA A 537 -21.98 53.74 31.40
N ARG A 538 -22.64 52.80 30.71
CA ARG A 538 -23.20 52.99 29.35
C ARG A 538 -24.59 53.63 29.33
N LEU A 539 -25.21 53.73 30.47
CA LEU A 539 -26.53 54.38 30.57
C LEU A 539 -26.34 55.87 30.95
N SER A 540 -26.97 56.74 30.22
CA SER A 540 -26.91 58.19 30.50
C SER A 540 -27.70 58.62 31.76
N VAL A 541 -27.85 57.74 32.73
CA VAL A 541 -28.58 57.92 33.98
C VAL A 541 -27.55 58.23 35.10
N PRO A 542 -27.75 59.26 35.91
CA PRO A 542 -26.83 59.60 37.01
C PRO A 542 -26.84 58.49 38.05
N PHE A 543 -25.62 57.95 38.39
CA PHE A 543 -25.45 56.93 39.41
C PHE A 543 -25.65 57.58 40.83
N LEU A 544 -26.61 57.10 41.58
CA LEU A 544 -26.90 57.62 42.90
C LEU A 544 -26.02 57.06 44.00
N ALA A 545 -25.99 55.72 44.15
CA ALA A 545 -25.16 55.04 45.14
C ALA A 545 -25.24 53.50 44.94
N GLU A 546 -24.31 52.78 45.59
CA GLU A 546 -24.26 51.35 45.64
C GLU A 546 -24.64 50.86 47.04
N VAL A 547 -25.62 49.96 47.10
CA VAL A 547 -26.03 49.33 48.36
C VAL A 547 -25.53 47.89 48.40
N PRO A 548 -24.67 47.52 49.36
CA PRO A 548 -24.12 46.18 49.41
C PRO A 548 -25.19 45.16 49.75
N GLN A 549 -25.20 44.05 48.97
CA GLN A 549 -26.10 42.93 49.19
C GLN A 549 -25.62 42.08 50.37
N LEU A 550 -26.47 41.87 51.36
CA LEU A 550 -26.20 40.92 52.46
C LEU A 550 -26.23 39.48 51.96
N ASN A 551 -25.06 38.91 51.79
CA ASN A 551 -24.91 37.53 51.35
C ASN A 551 -25.10 36.58 52.53
N LYS A 552 -26.34 36.08 52.77
CA LYS A 552 -26.53 34.89 53.61
C LYS A 552 -25.90 33.71 52.91
N LYS A 553 -24.80 33.17 53.45
CA LYS A 553 -24.18 31.87 53.04
C LYS A 553 -25.26 30.77 53.10
N ARG A 554 -25.99 30.55 52.01
CA ARG A 554 -26.90 29.40 51.84
C ARG A 554 -26.06 28.16 51.51
N GLY A 555 -25.97 27.19 52.41
CA GLY A 555 -25.33 25.91 52.17
C GLY A 555 -25.92 25.21 50.96
N PHE A 556 -25.08 24.62 50.11
CA PHE A 556 -25.39 23.94 48.86
C PHE A 556 -26.52 22.89 48.99
N LEU A 557 -26.64 22.20 50.10
CA LEU A 557 -27.67 21.16 50.36
C LEU A 557 -29.11 21.71 50.53
N ARG A 558 -29.31 23.01 50.77
CA ARG A 558 -30.62 23.63 50.93
C ARG A 558 -31.24 24.12 49.63
N ARG A 559 -30.49 24.14 48.52
CA ARG A 559 -30.98 24.49 47.16
C ARG A 559 -31.76 23.35 46.51
N LEU A 560 -31.60 22.10 46.96
CA LEU A 560 -32.31 20.92 46.39
C LEU A 560 -33.67 20.62 47.03
N ARG A 561 -34.03 21.34 48.09
CA ARG A 561 -35.33 21.17 48.72
C ARG A 561 -36.28 22.30 48.30
N LYS A 562 -37.02 22.04 47.24
CA LYS A 562 -38.15 22.83 46.78
C LYS A 562 -39.20 22.84 47.88
N GLY A 563 -39.43 23.95 48.55
CA GLY A 563 -40.54 24.09 49.51
C GLY A 563 -40.47 25.38 50.28
N ASN A 564 -41.46 26.20 50.08
CA ASN A 564 -41.93 27.38 50.80
C ASN A 564 -41.03 28.63 50.81
N PHE A 565 -41.53 29.59 50.08
CA PHE A 565 -41.22 31.00 50.33
C PHE A 565 -41.67 31.41 51.73
N ASP A 566 -40.72 31.44 52.66
CA ASP A 566 -40.93 32.15 53.94
C ASP A 566 -40.86 33.65 53.68
N HIS A 567 -42.00 34.27 53.64
CA HIS A 567 -42.21 35.70 53.59
C HIS A 567 -41.96 36.42 54.91
N ASP A 568 -41.35 35.79 55.89
CA ASP A 568 -41.10 36.38 57.22
C ASP A 568 -39.60 36.57 57.49
N ASN A 569 -39.06 37.68 57.00
CA ASN A 569 -37.85 38.30 57.57
C ASN A 569 -37.75 39.76 57.17
N THR A 570 -38.67 40.60 57.64
CA THR A 570 -38.55 42.06 57.74
C THR A 570 -37.53 42.41 58.83
N ALA A 571 -36.28 42.01 58.64
CA ALA A 571 -35.19 42.55 59.50
C ALA A 571 -34.96 44.01 59.07
N ILE A 572 -35.28 44.95 59.92
CA ILE A 572 -34.91 46.36 59.74
C ILE A 572 -33.39 46.41 59.71
N LEU A 573 -32.82 46.51 58.52
CA LEU A 573 -31.37 46.52 58.27
C LEU A 573 -30.74 47.86 58.56
N VAL A 574 -31.53 48.96 58.47
CA VAL A 574 -31.09 50.30 58.69
C VAL A 574 -31.60 50.76 60.07
N GLN A 575 -30.69 51.02 60.99
CA GLN A 575 -31.02 51.45 62.37
C GLN A 575 -30.37 52.82 62.64
N SER A 576 -31.14 53.73 63.20
CA SER A 576 -30.64 55.06 63.57
C SER A 576 -29.54 54.93 64.63
N GLY A 577 -28.38 55.54 64.41
CA GLY A 577 -27.25 55.51 65.31
C GLY A 577 -26.16 54.41 65.12
N LYS A 578 -26.38 53.43 64.30
CA LYS A 578 -25.36 52.40 63.96
C LYS A 578 -24.52 52.88 62.77
N ARG A 579 -23.20 52.66 62.88
CA ARG A 579 -22.24 52.96 61.79
C ARG A 579 -21.82 51.62 61.08
N ASP A 580 -22.80 50.95 60.49
CA ASP A 580 -22.57 49.81 59.64
C ASP A 580 -22.50 50.20 58.17
N MET A 581 -21.80 49.40 57.32
CA MET A 581 -21.61 49.67 55.88
C MET A 581 -22.93 49.90 55.16
N ILE A 582 -24.02 49.27 55.59
CA ILE A 582 -25.37 49.44 55.00
C ILE A 582 -25.94 50.77 55.39
N ASN A 583 -25.86 51.19 56.66
CA ASN A 583 -26.32 52.48 57.14
C ASN A 583 -25.59 53.63 56.44
N GLU A 584 -24.29 53.48 56.21
CA GLU A 584 -23.48 54.50 55.53
C GLU A 584 -23.83 54.54 54.01
N SER A 585 -24.07 53.39 53.36
CA SER A 585 -24.56 53.37 51.99
C SER A 585 -25.89 54.11 51.84
N PHE A 586 -26.85 53.93 52.75
CA PHE A 586 -28.11 54.65 52.74
C PHE A 586 -27.96 56.11 53.06
N ARG A 587 -26.99 56.53 53.90
CA ARG A 587 -26.62 57.92 54.13
C ARG A 587 -26.12 58.60 52.85
N VAL A 588 -25.23 57.89 52.10
CA VAL A 588 -24.73 58.39 50.81
C VAL A 588 -25.89 58.50 49.82
N VAL A 589 -26.80 57.54 49.73
CA VAL A 589 -28.01 57.60 48.89
C VAL A 589 -28.82 58.87 49.23
N ARG A 590 -29.08 59.13 50.54
CA ARG A 590 -29.84 60.25 50.98
C ARG A 590 -29.16 61.63 50.64
N THR A 591 -27.87 61.77 50.90
CA THR A 591 -27.12 62.96 50.59
C THR A 591 -27.02 63.22 49.09
N THR A 592 -26.84 62.19 48.28
CA THR A 592 -26.79 62.30 46.82
C THR A 592 -28.16 62.66 46.24
N LEU A 593 -29.23 62.08 46.80
CA LEU A 593 -30.61 62.40 46.41
C LEU A 593 -30.98 63.82 46.74
N ASP A 594 -30.60 64.35 47.96
CA ASP A 594 -30.80 65.73 48.36
C ASP A 594 -30.03 66.71 47.46
N THR A 595 -28.86 66.40 46.98
CA THR A 595 -28.09 67.21 46.04
C THR A 595 -28.67 67.18 44.62
N VAL A 596 -29.18 66.07 44.14
CA VAL A 596 -29.81 65.96 42.82
C VAL A 596 -31.20 66.59 42.76
N THR A 597 -31.96 66.61 43.87
CA THR A 597 -33.28 67.23 43.93
C THR A 597 -33.22 68.76 44.17
N ARG A 598 -32.06 69.30 44.61
CA ARG A 598 -31.85 70.73 44.79
C ARG A 598 -31.20 71.43 43.59
N SER A 599 -30.68 70.69 42.61
CA SER A 599 -30.19 71.19 41.32
C SER A 599 -31.28 71.05 40.25
#